data_e2053a266dd3cf3ec5d69f4101104dc6
#
_entry.id   e2053a266dd3cf3ec5d69f4101104dc6
#
_cell.length_a   1.000
_cell.length_b   1.000
_cell.length_c   1.000
_cell.angle_alpha   90.00
_cell.angle_beta   90.00
_cell.angle_gamma   90.00
#
_symmetry.space_group_name_H-M   'P 1'
#
loop_
_entity.id
_entity.type
_entity.pdbx_description
1 polymer ?
#
loop_
_entity_poly.entity_id
_entity_poly.type
_entity_poly.pdbx_seq_one_letter_code
_entity_poly.pdbx_strand_id
1 'polypeptide(L)' 'MAKEFELVRKIAVLGGREGGTTKEINIVRWGLFGPQIDIRRWKAGEPGKGITLNEAESRKLLQMLSQELASTGNACPAE' A
#
# COMPACT_ATOMS: atom_id res chain seq x y z
N MET A 1 -19.44 -13.23 2.03
CA MET A 1 -18.79 -13.65 0.95
C MET A 1 -17.38 -13.16 0.86
N ALA A 2 -16.58 -14.02 0.59
CA ALA A 2 -15.18 -13.71 0.61
C ALA A 2 -14.82 -12.75 -0.50
N LYS A 3 -13.88 -11.89 -0.24
CA LYS A 3 -13.36 -11.09 -1.28
C LYS A 3 -12.50 -11.91 -2.16
N GLU A 4 -12.60 -11.64 -3.41
CA GLU A 4 -11.81 -12.38 -4.35
C GLU A 4 -10.50 -11.68 -4.54
N PHE A 5 -9.54 -12.00 -3.74
CA PHE A 5 -8.24 -11.38 -3.88
C PHE A 5 -7.15 -12.41 -3.68
N GLU A 6 -6.00 -12.11 -4.24
CA GLU A 6 -4.83 -12.97 -4.09
C GLU A 6 -3.64 -12.10 -3.77
N LEU A 7 -2.96 -12.39 -2.67
CA LEU A 7 -1.75 -11.70 -2.31
C LEU A 7 -0.62 -12.31 -3.12
N VAL A 8 -0.21 -11.61 -4.16
CA VAL A 8 0.78 -12.15 -5.07
C VAL A 8 2.17 -12.05 -4.47
N ARG A 9 2.50 -10.91 -3.87
CA ARG A 9 3.82 -10.74 -3.30
C ARG A 9 3.81 -9.61 -2.30
N LYS A 10 4.42 -9.84 -1.16
CA LYS A 10 4.58 -8.79 -0.16
C LYS A 10 5.79 -7.95 -0.53
N ILE A 11 5.62 -6.65 -0.46
CA ILE A 11 6.72 -5.74 -0.72
C ILE A 11 7.30 -5.21 0.57
N ALA A 12 6.48 -4.58 1.39
CA ALA A 12 7.01 -3.98 2.62
C ALA A 12 5.89 -3.62 3.57
N VAL A 13 6.22 -3.55 4.84
CA VAL A 13 5.36 -2.97 5.84
C VAL A 13 5.78 -1.53 6.02
N LEU A 14 4.85 -0.62 5.81
CA LEU A 14 5.15 0.80 5.92
C LEU A 14 5.07 1.28 7.34
N GLY A 15 4.23 0.66 8.15
CA GLY A 15 4.11 1.05 9.53
C GLY A 15 3.13 0.17 10.24
N GLY A 16 3.05 0.28 11.55
CA GLY A 16 2.14 -0.51 12.34
C GLY A 16 1.52 0.31 13.42
N ARG A 17 0.50 -0.27 14.03
CA ARG A 17 -0.19 0.36 15.12
C ARG A 17 -0.48 -0.66 16.18
N GLU A 18 -0.86 -0.16 17.32
CA GLU A 18 -1.33 -1.05 18.35
C GLU A 18 -2.54 -1.81 17.85
N GLY A 19 -2.73 -2.99 18.37
CA GLY A 19 -3.83 -3.81 17.96
C GLY A 19 -3.52 -4.70 16.79
N GLY A 20 -2.28 -4.72 16.34
CA GLY A 20 -1.89 -5.63 15.30
C GLY A 20 -2.23 -5.18 13.89
N THR A 21 -2.57 -3.93 13.73
CA THR A 21 -2.87 -3.40 12.41
C THR A 21 -1.59 -2.86 11.79
N THR A 22 -1.32 -3.24 10.55
CA THR A 22 -0.16 -2.76 9.83
C THR A 22 -0.61 -2.08 8.55
N LYS A 23 0.20 -1.16 8.07
CA LYS A 23 0.01 -0.53 6.78
C LYS A 23 1.05 -1.12 5.85
N GLU A 24 0.61 -1.73 4.78
CA GLU A 24 1.52 -2.49 3.94
C GLU A 24 1.36 -2.16 2.47
N ILE A 25 2.45 -2.30 1.76
CA ILE A 25 2.43 -2.19 0.30
C ILE A 25 2.76 -3.57 -0.26
N ASN A 26 1.90 -4.06 -1.12
CA ASN A 26 1.99 -5.41 -1.65
C ASN A 26 1.59 -5.43 -3.10
N ILE A 27 1.82 -6.56 -3.76
CA ILE A 27 1.25 -6.82 -5.08
C ILE A 27 0.06 -7.71 -4.85
N VAL A 28 -1.10 -7.25 -5.26
CA VAL A 28 -2.35 -7.97 -5.02
C VAL A 28 -3.14 -8.02 -6.30
N ARG A 29 -3.84 -9.12 -6.51
CA ARG A 29 -4.76 -9.27 -7.63
C ARG A 29 -6.17 -9.33 -7.07
N TRP A 30 -7.03 -8.45 -7.59
CA TRP A 30 -8.42 -8.45 -7.19
C TRP A 30 -9.26 -8.99 -8.32
N GLY A 31 -10.03 -10.05 -8.02
CA GLY A 31 -10.92 -10.61 -9.00
C GLY A 31 -10.19 -11.02 -10.25
N LEU A 32 -10.65 -10.53 -11.38
CA LEU A 32 -10.08 -10.88 -12.66
C LEU A 32 -9.06 -9.88 -13.17
N PHE A 33 -8.77 -8.86 -12.38
CA PHE A 33 -7.78 -7.89 -12.79
C PHE A 33 -6.38 -8.44 -12.58
N GLY A 34 -5.43 -7.91 -13.33
CA GLY A 34 -4.06 -8.33 -13.17
C GLY A 34 -3.47 -7.85 -11.85
N PRO A 35 -2.26 -8.31 -11.53
CA PRO A 35 -1.61 -7.89 -10.29
C PRO A 35 -1.32 -6.41 -10.32
N GLN A 36 -1.55 -5.76 -9.19
CA GLN A 36 -1.35 -4.33 -9.07
C GLN A 36 -0.76 -4.02 -7.71
N ILE A 37 -0.16 -2.84 -7.61
CA ILE A 37 0.35 -2.37 -6.33
C ILE A 37 -0.83 -1.99 -5.46
N ASP A 38 -0.78 -2.40 -4.21
CA ASP A 38 -1.87 -2.19 -3.28
C ASP A 38 -1.29 -1.69 -1.97
N ILE A 39 -1.85 -0.60 -1.47
CA ILE A 39 -1.43 -0.01 -0.20
C ILE A 39 -2.66 0.02 0.69
N ARG A 40 -2.61 -0.74 1.79
CA ARG A 40 -3.75 -0.77 2.68
C ARG A 40 -3.35 -1.26 4.06
N ARG A 41 -4.30 -1.18 4.95
CA ARG A 41 -4.12 -1.71 6.28
C ARG A 41 -4.46 -3.18 6.30
N TRP A 42 -3.75 -3.91 7.13
CA TRP A 42 -3.98 -5.34 7.32
C TRP A 42 -4.07 -5.62 8.80
N LYS A 43 -4.96 -6.51 9.17
CA LYS A 43 -5.08 -6.94 10.55
C LYS A 43 -5.39 -8.41 10.56
N ALA A 44 -4.57 -9.19 11.25
CA ALA A 44 -4.77 -10.63 11.37
C ALA A 44 -4.92 -11.30 10.02
N GLY A 45 -4.16 -10.84 9.02
CA GLY A 45 -4.23 -11.42 7.70
C GLY A 45 -5.40 -10.97 6.86
N GLU A 46 -6.21 -10.07 7.38
CA GLU A 46 -7.38 -9.58 6.66
C GLU A 46 -7.13 -8.20 6.11
N PRO A 47 -7.47 -7.97 4.85
CA PRO A 47 -7.27 -6.64 4.27
C PRO A 47 -8.31 -5.67 4.78
N GLY A 48 -7.85 -4.47 5.11
CA GLY A 48 -8.74 -3.39 5.52
C GLY A 48 -8.85 -2.36 4.43
N LYS A 49 -8.92 -1.11 4.84
CA LYS A 49 -9.08 -0.02 3.90
C LYS A 49 -7.78 0.29 3.22
N GLY A 50 -7.85 0.69 1.97
CA GLY A 50 -6.67 1.03 1.23
C GLY A 50 -6.99 1.35 -0.20
N ILE A 51 -5.96 1.40 -1.02
CA ILE A 51 -6.11 1.71 -2.43
C ILE A 51 -5.26 0.77 -3.26
N THR A 52 -5.69 0.60 -4.49
CA THR A 52 -4.94 -0.18 -5.46
C THR A 52 -4.55 0.76 -6.59
N LEU A 53 -3.33 0.66 -7.05
CA LEU A 53 -2.80 1.57 -8.05
C LEU A 53 -2.37 0.80 -9.28
N ASN A 54 -2.69 1.34 -10.44
CA ASN A 54 -2.12 0.79 -11.67
C ASN A 54 -0.70 1.32 -11.84
N GLU A 55 -0.05 0.91 -12.92
CA GLU A 55 1.34 1.29 -13.09
C GLU A 55 1.52 2.79 -13.25
N ALA A 56 0.67 3.43 -14.02
CA ALA A 56 0.79 4.88 -14.22
C ALA A 56 0.59 5.62 -12.91
N GLU A 57 -0.38 5.19 -12.13
CA GLU A 57 -0.64 5.82 -10.83
C GLU A 57 0.53 5.60 -9.89
N SER A 58 1.10 4.41 -9.93
CA SER A 58 2.23 4.10 -9.05
C SER A 58 3.44 4.95 -9.39
N ARG A 59 3.69 5.14 -10.68
CA ARG A 59 4.82 5.98 -11.09
C ARG A 59 4.61 7.43 -10.71
N LYS A 60 3.38 7.90 -10.84
CA LYS A 60 3.06 9.26 -10.44
C LYS A 60 3.25 9.45 -8.95
N LEU A 61 2.81 8.47 -8.17
CA LEU A 61 2.97 8.54 -6.72
C LEU A 61 4.44 8.59 -6.35
N LEU A 62 5.25 7.75 -6.98
CA LEU A 62 6.69 7.74 -6.72
C LEU A 62 7.28 9.11 -7.01
N GLN A 63 6.91 9.70 -8.13
CA GLN A 63 7.44 10.99 -8.52
C GLN A 63 7.06 12.07 -7.51
N MET A 64 5.79 12.09 -7.12
CA MET A 64 5.33 13.14 -6.23
C MET A 64 5.88 12.97 -4.82
N LEU A 65 5.97 11.75 -4.34
CA LEU A 65 6.56 11.52 -3.03
C LEU A 65 8.02 11.92 -3.02
N SER A 66 8.74 11.60 -4.09
CA SER A 66 10.14 11.97 -4.17
C SER A 66 10.33 13.48 -4.13
N GLN A 67 9.47 14.19 -4.86
CA GLN A 67 9.55 15.64 -4.89
C GLN A 67 9.24 16.27 -3.54
N GLU A 68 8.19 15.78 -2.90
CA GLU A 68 7.78 16.34 -1.63
C GLU A 68 8.81 16.09 -0.54
N LEU A 69 9.32 14.88 -0.48
CA LEU A 69 10.31 14.57 0.55
C LEU A 69 11.60 15.31 0.34
N ALA A 70 12.01 15.49 -0.91
CA ALA A 70 13.22 16.24 -1.19
C ALA A 70 13.00 17.72 -0.91
N SER A 71 11.83 18.21 -1.22
CA SER A 71 11.53 19.63 -1.10
C SER A 71 11.46 20.08 0.34
N THR A 72 10.88 19.27 1.20
CA THR A 72 10.75 19.66 2.60
C THR A 72 12.07 19.61 3.35
N GLY A 73 13.01 18.89 2.81
CA GLY A 73 14.29 18.75 3.47
C GLY A 73 14.27 17.87 4.68
N ASN A 74 13.12 17.49 5.13
CA ASN A 74 13.03 16.55 6.22
C ASN A 74 11.67 15.94 6.17
N ALA A 75 11.59 14.77 6.69
CA ALA A 75 10.37 14.03 6.64
C ALA A 75 9.31 14.68 7.49
N CYS A 76 8.10 14.48 7.10
CA CYS A 76 7.01 14.82 7.95
C CYS A 76 7.09 14.01 9.21
N PRO A 77 6.62 14.55 10.29
CA PRO A 77 6.60 13.78 11.53
C PRO A 77 5.77 12.54 11.34
N ALA A 78 6.24 11.47 11.88
CA ALA A 78 5.49 10.24 11.83
C ALA A 78 4.25 10.40 12.67
N GLU A 79 3.20 9.78 12.25
CA GLU A 79 2.02 9.85 13.01
C GLU A 79 1.76 8.71 13.79
#